data_b4d12300a4a3d13cc224fafb2fbf82fc
#
_entry.id   b4d12300a4a3d13cc224fafb2fbf82fc
#
_cell.length_a   1.000
_cell.length_b   1.000
_cell.length_c   1.000
_cell.angle_alpha   90.00
_cell.angle_beta   90.00
_cell.angle_gamma   90.00
#
_symmetry.space_group_name_H-M   'P 1'
#
loop_
_entity.id
_entity.type
_entity.pdbx_description
1 polymer ?
#
loop_
_entity_poly.entity_id
_entity_poly.type
_entity_poly.pdbx_seq_one_letter_code
_entity_poly.pdbx_strand_id
1 'polypeptide(L)'
;GEGAYFDSRVVFVSETGPKDNRTKRLAIMDQDGANYKLLKHPPSLVIAPRFSPTSNKIIFTGYETGKPRVYLMDLSSEEITSLPELKGMSFAPRFSADGNQIVLSMTENGNTDIFVTSLVKGTKKRLTTNSAIDTAPSFSPDGTRVVFESDRGGGQQLYIVSTEGG
;
A
#
# COMPACT_ATOMS: atom_id res chain seq x y z
N GLY A 1 24.75 22.74 0.74
CA GLY A 1 23.73 21.84 0.66
C GLY A 1 23.80 20.57 1.47
N GLU A 2 23.92 20.61 2.82
CA GLU A 2 23.90 19.39 3.65
C GLU A 2 22.50 19.10 4.27
N GLY A 3 21.45 19.78 3.85
CA GLY A 3 20.12 19.65 4.46
C GLY A 3 19.28 18.44 4.00
N ALA A 4 19.63 17.77 2.91
CA ALA A 4 18.74 16.76 2.31
C ALA A 4 18.90 15.34 2.90
N TYR A 5 19.97 15.04 3.60
CA TYR A 5 20.24 13.69 4.08
C TYR A 5 19.44 13.31 5.34
N PHE A 6 19.01 14.29 6.12
CA PHE A 6 18.26 14.09 7.36
C PHE A 6 16.77 14.43 7.26
N ASP A 7 16.27 14.76 6.06
CA ASP A 7 14.87 15.15 5.82
C ASP A 7 13.98 13.94 5.45
N SER A 8 14.42 12.73 5.80
CA SER A 8 13.68 11.51 5.58
C SER A 8 12.63 11.28 6.66
N ARG A 9 11.37 11.08 6.26
CA ARG A 9 10.27 10.76 7.17
C ARG A 9 9.95 9.28 7.17
N VAL A 10 9.49 8.80 8.32
CA VAL A 10 9.01 7.43 8.52
C VAL A 10 7.50 7.47 8.76
N VAL A 11 6.74 6.65 8.03
CA VAL A 11 5.32 6.37 8.31
C VAL A 11 5.21 4.98 8.92
N PHE A 12 4.45 4.87 9.99
CA PHE A 12 4.30 3.61 10.72
C PHE A 12 2.95 3.52 11.43
N VAL A 13 2.67 2.32 11.95
CA VAL A 13 1.49 2.09 12.80
C VAL A 13 1.92 2.18 14.25
N SER A 14 1.45 3.21 14.95
CA SER A 14 1.61 3.37 16.39
C SER A 14 0.56 2.54 17.13
N GLU A 15 0.98 1.73 18.08
CA GLU A 15 0.09 0.95 18.94
C GLU A 15 0.14 1.50 20.37
N THR A 16 -1.03 1.76 20.93
CA THR A 16 -1.20 2.26 22.31
C THR A 16 -2.29 1.48 23.04
N GLY A 17 -2.33 1.58 24.36
CA GLY A 17 -3.33 0.90 25.20
C GLY A 17 -2.88 -0.45 25.76
N PRO A 18 -3.69 -1.08 26.62
CA PRO A 18 -3.39 -2.36 27.26
C PRO A 18 -3.30 -3.49 26.22
N LYS A 19 -2.62 -4.59 26.58
CA LYS A 19 -2.29 -5.69 25.66
C LYS A 19 -3.50 -6.32 24.99
N ASP A 20 -4.62 -6.36 25.67
CA ASP A 20 -5.90 -6.94 25.25
C ASP A 20 -6.84 -5.93 24.55
N ASN A 21 -6.47 -4.64 24.54
CA ASN A 21 -7.24 -3.59 23.87
C ASN A 21 -6.30 -2.54 23.24
N ARG A 22 -5.53 -2.94 22.21
CA ARG A 22 -4.60 -2.09 21.49
C ARG A 22 -5.33 -1.20 20.49
N THR A 23 -5.07 0.09 20.56
CA THR A 23 -5.46 1.04 19.51
C THR A 23 -4.30 1.23 18.54
N LYS A 24 -4.56 1.02 17.25
CA LYS A 24 -3.60 1.20 16.16
C LYS A 24 -3.92 2.47 15.40
N ARG A 25 -2.93 3.32 15.20
CA ARG A 25 -3.08 4.60 14.49
C ARG A 25 -1.89 4.84 13.57
N LEU A 26 -2.14 5.49 12.43
CA LEU A 26 -1.06 5.98 11.56
C LEU A 26 -0.30 7.10 12.26
N ALA A 27 1.02 7.05 12.19
CA ALA A 27 1.91 8.08 12.69
C ALA A 27 3.02 8.36 11.69
N ILE A 28 3.54 9.57 11.74
CA ILE A 28 4.75 9.98 11.02
C ILE A 28 5.74 10.59 12.01
N MET A 29 7.01 10.49 11.69
CA MET A 29 8.10 11.17 12.38
C MET A 29 9.26 11.35 11.42
N ASP A 30 10.21 12.18 11.77
CA ASP A 30 11.50 12.26 11.08
C ASP A 30 12.36 11.04 11.41
N GLN A 31 13.36 10.77 10.60
CA GLN A 31 14.24 9.61 10.77
C GLN A 31 14.95 9.57 12.13
N ASP A 32 15.22 10.73 12.74
CA ASP A 32 15.82 10.88 14.06
C ASP A 32 14.80 10.76 15.22
N GLY A 33 13.54 10.54 14.93
CA GLY A 33 12.43 10.46 15.88
C GLY A 33 11.78 11.81 16.21
N ALA A 34 12.29 12.92 15.66
CA ALA A 34 11.68 14.23 15.84
C ALA A 34 10.33 14.34 15.08
N ASN A 35 9.60 15.43 15.36
CA ASN A 35 8.34 15.77 14.68
C ASN A 35 7.29 14.63 14.65
N TYR A 36 7.28 13.80 15.72
CA TYR A 36 6.27 12.75 15.88
C TYR A 36 4.86 13.34 15.82
N LYS A 37 4.04 12.81 14.93
CA LYS A 37 2.64 13.22 14.76
C LYS A 37 1.75 12.01 14.53
N LEU A 38 0.69 11.88 15.33
CA LEU A 38 -0.43 10.97 15.01
C LEU A 38 -1.30 11.60 13.93
N LEU A 39 -1.58 10.83 12.88
CA LEU A 39 -2.47 11.27 11.81
C LEU A 39 -3.93 11.09 12.21
N LYS A 40 -4.80 11.97 11.71
CA LYS A 40 -6.24 11.83 11.85
C LYS A 40 -6.70 10.65 10.99
N HIS A 41 -7.14 9.61 11.65
CA HIS A 41 -7.64 8.40 11.02
C HIS A 41 -8.77 7.84 11.89
N PRO A 42 -9.88 7.33 11.33
CA PRO A 42 -10.89 6.60 12.10
C PRO A 42 -10.23 5.48 12.92
N PRO A 43 -10.77 5.14 14.10
CA PRO A 43 -10.21 4.12 14.99
C PRO A 43 -10.43 2.70 14.46
N SER A 44 -9.92 2.43 13.26
CA SER A 44 -9.95 1.13 12.60
C SER A 44 -8.53 0.56 12.48
N LEU A 45 -8.43 -0.75 12.29
CA LEU A 45 -7.17 -1.39 12.02
C LEU A 45 -6.57 -0.85 10.72
N VAL A 46 -5.32 -0.37 10.80
CA VAL A 46 -4.52 0.07 9.64
C VAL A 46 -3.21 -0.70 9.60
N ILE A 47 -2.77 -1.05 8.39
CA ILE A 47 -1.53 -1.79 8.15
C ILE A 47 -0.84 -1.34 6.87
N ALA A 48 0.45 -1.68 6.76
CA ALA A 48 1.26 -1.51 5.56
C ALA A 48 1.28 -0.09 4.96
N PRO A 49 1.45 0.99 5.77
CA PRO A 49 1.55 2.33 5.22
C PRO A 49 2.82 2.51 4.38
N ARG A 50 2.72 3.31 3.31
CA ARG A 50 3.85 3.67 2.43
C ARG A 50 3.74 5.12 2.00
N PHE A 51 4.89 5.82 2.02
CA PHE A 51 4.98 7.15 1.40
C PHE A 51 4.95 7.07 -0.12
N SER A 52 4.33 8.06 -0.74
CA SER A 52 4.56 8.36 -2.14
C SER A 52 6.00 8.85 -2.33
N PRO A 53 6.73 8.38 -3.35
CA PRO A 53 8.09 8.86 -3.61
C PRO A 53 8.14 10.28 -4.16
N THR A 54 7.04 10.83 -4.66
CA THR A 54 7.00 12.09 -5.42
C THR A 54 6.01 13.12 -4.88
N SER A 55 5.19 12.77 -3.89
CA SER A 55 4.15 13.66 -3.36
C SER A 55 3.98 13.51 -1.85
N ASN A 56 3.32 14.50 -1.22
CA ASN A 56 3.04 14.47 0.21
C ASN A 56 1.82 13.58 0.55
N LYS A 57 1.85 12.34 0.05
CA LYS A 57 0.77 11.36 0.23
C LYS A 57 1.29 10.05 0.79
N ILE A 58 0.41 9.32 1.44
CA ILE A 58 0.64 7.93 1.85
C ILE A 58 -0.48 7.04 1.33
N ILE A 59 -0.15 5.77 1.06
CA ILE A 59 -1.13 4.70 0.88
C ILE A 59 -1.06 3.72 2.03
N PHE A 60 -2.16 3.10 2.38
CA PHE A 60 -2.25 2.10 3.44
C PHE A 60 -3.43 1.17 3.21
N THR A 61 -3.44 0.05 3.94
CA THR A 61 -4.61 -0.83 4.02
C THR A 61 -5.37 -0.54 5.30
N GLY A 62 -6.66 -0.25 5.20
CA GLY A 62 -7.58 -0.03 6.31
C GLY A 62 -8.71 -1.05 6.34
N TYR A 63 -9.30 -1.25 7.52
CA TYR A 63 -10.39 -2.21 7.78
C TYR A 63 -11.68 -1.52 8.24
N GLU A 64 -11.92 -0.28 7.83
CA GLU A 64 -13.08 0.52 8.25
C GLU A 64 -14.43 -0.14 7.96
N THR A 65 -14.48 -0.91 6.86
CA THR A 65 -15.69 -1.64 6.45
C THR A 65 -15.73 -3.11 6.89
N GLY A 66 -14.82 -3.52 7.80
CA GLY A 66 -14.64 -4.92 8.21
C GLY A 66 -13.90 -5.79 7.18
N LYS A 67 -13.56 -5.23 6.01
CA LYS A 67 -12.75 -5.90 4.97
C LYS A 67 -11.56 -5.01 4.60
N PRO A 68 -10.40 -5.59 4.23
CA PRO A 68 -9.24 -4.80 3.83
C PRO A 68 -9.53 -4.00 2.56
N ARG A 69 -9.21 -2.70 2.59
CA ARG A 69 -9.25 -1.80 1.46
C ARG A 69 -8.03 -0.89 1.44
N VAL A 70 -7.59 -0.54 0.25
CA VAL A 70 -6.51 0.42 0.04
C VAL A 70 -7.09 1.83 0.04
N TYR A 71 -6.44 2.71 0.80
CA TYR A 71 -6.76 4.13 0.92
C TYR A 71 -5.54 4.98 0.61
N LEU A 72 -5.80 6.17 0.07
CA LEU A 72 -4.82 7.23 -0.13
C LEU A 72 -5.12 8.36 0.86
N MET A 73 -4.10 8.87 1.55
CA MET A 73 -4.21 10.05 2.41
C MET A 73 -3.28 11.14 1.90
N ASP A 74 -3.79 12.35 1.76
CA ASP A 74 -2.99 13.56 1.61
C ASP A 74 -2.54 14.04 3.00
N LEU A 75 -1.23 14.18 3.21
CA LEU A 75 -0.69 14.55 4.54
C LEU A 75 -0.85 16.04 4.86
N SER A 76 -1.15 16.88 3.88
CA SER A 76 -1.34 18.32 4.10
C SER A 76 -2.75 18.62 4.62
N SER A 77 -3.76 17.99 4.02
CA SER A 77 -5.17 18.12 4.41
C SER A 77 -5.63 17.05 5.40
N GLU A 78 -4.88 15.94 5.51
CA GLU A 78 -5.27 14.70 6.18
C GLU A 78 -6.57 14.09 5.63
N GLU A 79 -6.92 14.42 4.39
CA GLU A 79 -8.05 13.84 3.68
C GLU A 79 -7.74 12.43 3.23
N ILE A 80 -8.67 11.50 3.50
CA ILE A 80 -8.58 10.10 3.10
C ILE A 80 -9.53 9.84 1.95
N THR A 81 -9.01 9.27 0.87
CA THR A 81 -9.76 8.92 -0.33
C THR A 81 -9.69 7.42 -0.57
N SER A 82 -10.84 6.79 -0.80
CA SER A 82 -10.91 5.43 -1.33
C SER A 82 -10.65 5.46 -2.84
N LEU A 83 -10.16 4.33 -3.38
CA LEU A 83 -9.95 4.16 -4.81
C LEU A 83 -11.17 3.44 -5.41
N PRO A 84 -12.06 4.14 -6.13
CA PRO A 84 -13.37 3.59 -6.55
C PRO A 84 -13.25 2.38 -7.47
N GLU A 85 -12.16 2.27 -8.23
CA GLU A 85 -11.86 1.15 -9.11
C GLU A 85 -11.54 -0.15 -8.35
N LEU A 86 -11.15 -0.04 -7.07
CA LEU A 86 -10.78 -1.18 -6.21
C LEU A 86 -12.01 -1.65 -5.40
N LYS A 87 -13.00 -2.25 -6.06
CA LYS A 87 -14.28 -2.66 -5.42
C LYS A 87 -14.17 -3.90 -4.53
N GLY A 88 -13.15 -4.75 -4.73
CA GLY A 88 -12.89 -5.96 -3.96
C GLY A 88 -12.12 -5.71 -2.66
N MET A 89 -11.79 -6.79 -1.94
CA MET A 89 -10.80 -6.72 -0.87
C MET A 89 -9.43 -6.39 -1.50
N SER A 90 -8.79 -5.34 -1.04
CA SER A 90 -7.51 -4.86 -1.59
C SER A 90 -6.53 -4.56 -0.46
N PHE A 91 -5.26 -4.97 -0.63
CA PHE A 91 -4.24 -4.86 0.42
C PHE A 91 -2.81 -4.87 -0.13
N ALA A 92 -1.84 -4.63 0.76
CA ALA A 92 -0.40 -4.59 0.47
C ALA A 92 -0.01 -3.65 -0.69
N PRO A 93 -0.44 -2.38 -0.68
CA PRO A 93 -0.17 -1.46 -1.77
C PRO A 93 1.29 -0.99 -1.77
N ARG A 94 1.82 -0.73 -2.99
CA ARG A 94 3.14 -0.12 -3.23
C ARG A 94 3.03 0.90 -4.36
N PHE A 95 3.68 2.05 -4.21
CA PHE A 95 3.83 3.01 -5.30
C PHE A 95 4.85 2.55 -6.35
N SER A 96 4.63 2.95 -7.60
CA SER A 96 5.67 3.02 -8.61
C SER A 96 6.68 4.13 -8.27
N ALA A 97 7.89 4.07 -8.84
CA ALA A 97 8.95 5.05 -8.58
C ALA A 97 8.56 6.49 -8.95
N ASP A 98 7.70 6.66 -9.97
CA ASP A 98 7.17 7.97 -10.39
C ASP A 98 5.95 8.43 -9.58
N GLY A 99 5.44 7.60 -8.66
CA GLY A 99 4.28 7.91 -7.82
C GLY A 99 2.93 7.94 -8.54
N ASN A 100 2.87 7.62 -9.84
CA ASN A 100 1.65 7.71 -10.66
C ASN A 100 0.80 6.44 -10.64
N GLN A 101 1.38 5.33 -10.21
CA GLN A 101 0.71 4.03 -10.13
C GLN A 101 0.89 3.42 -8.74
N ILE A 102 0.01 2.51 -8.41
CA ILE A 102 0.18 1.57 -7.30
C ILE A 102 -0.01 0.15 -7.80
N VAL A 103 0.77 -0.76 -7.26
CA VAL A 103 0.56 -2.21 -7.37
C VAL A 103 0.02 -2.71 -6.03
N LEU A 104 -0.89 -3.67 -6.06
CA LEU A 104 -1.56 -4.20 -4.88
C LEU A 104 -2.08 -5.62 -5.12
N SER A 105 -2.39 -6.31 -4.02
CA SER A 105 -3.16 -7.55 -4.06
C SER A 105 -4.64 -7.24 -3.97
N MET A 106 -5.46 -7.89 -4.80
CA MET A 106 -6.91 -7.72 -4.72
C MET A 106 -7.64 -9.05 -4.96
N THR A 107 -8.67 -9.30 -4.15
CA THR A 107 -9.52 -10.48 -4.28
C THR A 107 -10.74 -10.13 -5.11
N GLU A 108 -10.87 -10.76 -6.27
CA GLU A 108 -12.07 -10.73 -7.13
C GLU A 108 -12.51 -12.17 -7.44
N ASN A 109 -13.82 -12.44 -7.40
CA ASN A 109 -14.41 -13.74 -7.70
C ASN A 109 -13.78 -14.92 -6.91
N GLY A 110 -13.36 -14.67 -5.67
CA GLY A 110 -12.80 -15.70 -4.79
C GLY A 110 -11.31 -15.98 -4.99
N ASN A 111 -10.63 -15.33 -5.95
CA ASN A 111 -9.19 -15.45 -6.15
C ASN A 111 -8.46 -14.12 -5.82
N THR A 112 -7.23 -14.23 -5.34
CA THR A 112 -6.38 -13.08 -5.02
C THR A 112 -5.26 -12.97 -6.02
N ASP A 113 -5.23 -11.85 -6.74
CA ASP A 113 -4.30 -11.58 -7.82
C ASP A 113 -3.61 -10.23 -7.65
N ILE A 114 -2.59 -10.01 -8.47
CA ILE A 114 -1.86 -8.76 -8.52
C ILE A 114 -2.51 -7.82 -9.55
N PHE A 115 -2.76 -6.59 -9.10
CA PHE A 115 -3.32 -5.51 -9.91
C PHE A 115 -2.42 -4.29 -9.88
N VAL A 116 -2.40 -3.55 -10.97
CA VAL A 116 -1.86 -2.19 -11.06
C VAL A 116 -3.02 -1.23 -11.29
N THR A 117 -3.02 -0.11 -10.57
CA THR A 117 -3.97 0.99 -10.84
C THR A 117 -3.22 2.30 -11.06
N SER A 118 -3.69 3.07 -12.04
CA SER A 118 -3.19 4.42 -12.31
C SER A 118 -3.93 5.43 -11.43
N LEU A 119 -3.20 6.14 -10.58
CA LEU A 119 -3.76 7.22 -9.75
C LEU A 119 -4.16 8.45 -10.57
N VAL A 120 -3.61 8.59 -11.79
CA VAL A 120 -3.91 9.70 -12.70
C VAL A 120 -5.16 9.42 -13.53
N LYS A 121 -5.29 8.19 -14.04
CA LYS A 121 -6.37 7.80 -14.97
C LYS A 121 -7.55 7.12 -14.27
N GLY A 122 -7.38 6.67 -13.01
CA GLY A 122 -8.39 5.86 -12.31
C GLY A 122 -8.67 4.52 -12.99
N THR A 123 -7.69 3.97 -13.72
CA THR A 123 -7.83 2.70 -14.45
C THR A 123 -7.09 1.59 -13.73
N LYS A 124 -7.66 0.39 -13.75
CA LYS A 124 -7.13 -0.81 -13.12
C LYS A 124 -6.79 -1.86 -14.18
N LYS A 125 -5.64 -2.55 -14.02
CA LYS A 125 -5.21 -3.68 -14.84
C LYS A 125 -4.82 -4.86 -13.96
N ARG A 126 -5.36 -6.03 -14.24
CA ARG A 126 -4.97 -7.29 -13.60
C ARG A 126 -3.70 -7.82 -14.27
N LEU A 127 -2.68 -8.15 -13.48
CA LEU A 127 -1.40 -8.65 -13.98
C LEU A 127 -1.27 -10.17 -13.92
N THR A 128 -1.93 -10.80 -12.93
CA THR A 128 -1.90 -12.26 -12.77
C THR A 128 -3.30 -12.85 -12.83
N THR A 129 -3.41 -14.07 -13.39
CA THR A 129 -4.70 -14.75 -13.64
C THR A 129 -4.67 -16.22 -13.24
N ASN A 130 -3.62 -16.68 -12.55
CA ASN A 130 -3.51 -18.04 -12.05
C ASN A 130 -4.50 -18.27 -10.91
N SER A 131 -4.92 -19.52 -10.69
CA SER A 131 -5.80 -19.90 -9.55
C SER A 131 -5.09 -19.87 -8.19
N ALA A 132 -3.78 -19.66 -8.16
CA ALA A 132 -2.99 -19.49 -6.95
C ALA A 132 -3.28 -18.15 -6.26
N ILE A 133 -2.90 -18.04 -4.99
CA ILE A 133 -3.00 -16.81 -4.21
C ILE A 133 -1.73 -15.98 -4.45
N ASP A 134 -1.88 -14.85 -5.14
CA ASP A 134 -0.80 -13.93 -5.46
C ASP A 134 -0.86 -12.69 -4.56
N THR A 135 0.24 -12.41 -3.81
CA THR A 135 0.26 -11.37 -2.77
C THR A 135 1.56 -10.58 -2.71
N ALA A 136 1.58 -9.54 -1.87
CA ALA A 136 2.75 -8.75 -1.50
C ALA A 136 3.59 -8.22 -2.70
N PRO A 137 2.96 -7.57 -3.68
CA PRO A 137 3.65 -7.11 -4.87
C PRO A 137 4.58 -5.92 -4.61
N SER A 138 5.61 -5.78 -5.44
CA SER A 138 6.48 -4.60 -5.50
C SER A 138 6.98 -4.37 -6.91
N PHE A 139 7.00 -3.09 -7.34
CA PHE A 139 7.58 -2.72 -8.63
C PHE A 139 9.10 -2.91 -8.65
N SER A 140 9.64 -3.22 -9.83
CA SER A 140 11.05 -2.97 -10.14
C SER A 140 11.32 -1.46 -10.20
N PRO A 141 12.58 -1.01 -9.96
CA PRO A 141 12.91 0.41 -9.98
C PRO A 141 12.57 1.12 -11.29
N ASP A 142 12.66 0.41 -12.43
CA ASP A 142 12.32 0.90 -13.76
C ASP A 142 10.80 0.85 -14.07
N GLY A 143 9.99 0.30 -13.15
CA GLY A 143 8.54 0.19 -13.30
C GLY A 143 8.05 -0.83 -14.34
N THR A 144 8.96 -1.61 -14.97
CA THR A 144 8.60 -2.53 -16.04
C THR A 144 8.14 -3.90 -15.57
N ARG A 145 8.45 -4.25 -14.33
CA ARG A 145 8.15 -5.56 -13.74
C ARG A 145 7.61 -5.42 -12.31
N VAL A 146 6.89 -6.45 -11.88
CA VAL A 146 6.41 -6.62 -10.52
C VAL A 146 6.88 -7.96 -10.00
N VAL A 147 7.54 -7.97 -8.83
CA VAL A 147 7.80 -9.16 -8.04
C VAL A 147 6.65 -9.37 -7.06
N PHE A 148 6.25 -10.61 -6.82
CA PHE A 148 5.15 -10.96 -5.92
C PHE A 148 5.35 -12.35 -5.34
N GLU A 149 4.64 -12.66 -4.25
CA GLU A 149 4.58 -13.98 -3.65
C GLU A 149 3.42 -14.77 -4.24
N SER A 150 3.62 -16.08 -4.48
CA SER A 150 2.60 -16.99 -5.01
C SER A 150 2.81 -18.40 -4.50
N ASP A 151 1.73 -19.14 -4.28
CA ASP A 151 1.73 -20.55 -3.89
C ASP A 151 1.54 -21.51 -5.09
N ARG A 152 1.60 -21.01 -6.32
CA ARG A 152 1.40 -21.78 -7.56
C ARG A 152 2.34 -22.98 -7.74
N GLY A 153 3.49 -22.98 -7.07
CA GLY A 153 4.46 -24.06 -7.06
C GLY A 153 4.28 -25.05 -5.91
N GLY A 154 3.16 -25.00 -5.16
CA GLY A 154 2.89 -25.85 -4.00
C GLY A 154 3.40 -25.30 -2.68
N GLY A 155 4.04 -24.13 -2.68
CA GLY A 155 4.49 -23.38 -1.51
C GLY A 155 4.79 -21.93 -1.90
N GLN A 156 4.88 -21.04 -0.91
CA GLN A 156 5.15 -19.62 -1.12
C GLN A 156 6.53 -19.43 -1.77
N GLN A 157 6.55 -18.82 -2.96
CA GLN A 157 7.75 -18.49 -3.73
C GLN A 157 7.60 -17.12 -4.38
N LEU A 158 8.71 -16.51 -4.78
CA LEU A 158 8.73 -15.26 -5.49
C LEU A 158 8.62 -15.48 -7.00
N TYR A 159 7.75 -14.72 -7.63
CA TYR A 159 7.54 -14.69 -9.08
C TYR A 159 7.67 -13.27 -9.60
N ILE A 160 7.89 -13.15 -10.88
CA ILE A 160 8.00 -11.86 -11.57
C ILE A 160 7.05 -11.87 -12.77
N VAL A 161 6.33 -10.76 -12.95
CA VAL A 161 5.46 -10.51 -14.12
C VAL A 161 5.79 -9.15 -14.72
N SER A 162 5.59 -9.00 -16.03
CA SER A 162 5.64 -7.70 -16.70
C SER A 162 4.48 -6.82 -16.28
N THR A 163 4.68 -5.50 -16.15
CA THR A 163 3.58 -4.53 -15.96
C THR A 163 2.68 -4.41 -17.20
N GLU A 164 3.17 -4.86 -18.36
CA GLU A 164 2.34 -5.00 -19.57
C GLU A 164 1.42 -6.23 -19.54
N GLY A 165 1.61 -7.13 -18.57
CA GLY A 165 0.90 -8.40 -18.47
C GLY A 165 1.65 -9.51 -19.19
N GLY A 166 1.43 -10.76 -18.80
CA GLY A 166 2.03 -11.95 -19.39
C GLY A 166 1.14 -13.15 -19.21
#